data_9127165e603fed4a6377cda5070160bc
#
_entry.id   9127165e603fed4a6377cda5070160bc
#
_cell.length_a   1.000
_cell.length_b   1.000
_cell.length_c   1.000
_cell.angle_alpha   90.00
_cell.angle_beta   90.00
_cell.angle_gamma   90.00
#
_symmetry.space_group_name_H-M   'P 1'
#
loop_
_entity.id
_entity.type
_entity.pdbx_description
1 polymer ?
#
loop_
_entity_poly.entity_id
_entity_poly.type
_entity_poly.pdbx_seq_one_letter_code
_entity_poly.pdbx_strand_id
1 'polypeptide(L)'
;MPKSRAKARKSKTPQQPAQPARRSMLKLVGGGVLATAGAGGVGLWAVGSFRAYAAEHDLTRVGQGDIAIVQIHDPQCPTCTALQKQTRAALRDFDDCGITYLVADITTPDGAAFARKHRVSNVTLLLFDGAGQLHDTVHGLQQASQLAQTFAAHKAAVG
;
A
#
# COMPACT_ATOMS: atom_id res chain seq x y z
N MET A 1 -69.67 8.82 -47.58
CA MET A 1 -69.25 10.22 -47.38
C MET A 1 -67.99 10.24 -46.60
N PRO A 2 -66.82 10.53 -47.20
CA PRO A 2 -65.58 10.66 -46.47
C PRO A 2 -65.23 12.13 -46.31
N LYS A 3 -64.89 12.55 -45.06
CA LYS A 3 -64.40 13.85 -44.69
C LYS A 3 -62.87 13.93 -44.91
N SER A 4 -62.48 14.78 -45.88
CA SER A 4 -61.13 15.21 -46.10
C SER A 4 -60.58 15.99 -44.89
N ARG A 5 -59.39 15.67 -44.40
CA ARG A 5 -58.68 16.42 -43.39
C ARG A 5 -57.35 16.91 -43.96
N ALA A 6 -57.30 18.19 -44.18
CA ALA A 6 -56.13 18.94 -44.68
C ALA A 6 -54.97 18.89 -43.65
N LYS A 7 -53.80 18.51 -44.12
CA LYS A 7 -52.57 18.39 -43.33
C LYS A 7 -51.77 19.74 -43.44
N ALA A 8 -51.75 20.48 -42.35
CA ALA A 8 -50.98 21.74 -42.26
C ALA A 8 -49.49 21.45 -42.33
N ARG A 9 -48.86 22.12 -43.28
CA ARG A 9 -47.40 22.05 -43.54
C ARG A 9 -46.71 23.09 -42.64
N LYS A 10 -45.97 22.59 -41.58
CA LYS A 10 -45.10 23.46 -40.77
C LYS A 10 -43.84 23.81 -41.53
N SER A 11 -43.67 25.13 -41.78
CA SER A 11 -42.45 25.72 -42.29
C SER A 11 -41.32 25.64 -41.29
N LYS A 12 -40.17 25.07 -41.71
CA LYS A 12 -38.92 25.03 -40.93
C LYS A 12 -38.22 26.39 -41.12
N THR A 13 -38.10 27.14 -40.07
CA THR A 13 -37.19 28.32 -39.97
C THR A 13 -35.76 27.82 -39.88
N PRO A 14 -34.81 28.41 -40.64
CA PRO A 14 -33.39 28.09 -40.53
C PRO A 14 -32.84 28.60 -39.20
N GLN A 15 -32.29 27.69 -38.37
CA GLN A 15 -31.53 28.06 -37.18
C GLN A 15 -30.16 28.61 -37.58
N GLN A 16 -29.90 29.83 -37.21
CA GLN A 16 -28.59 30.46 -37.27
C GLN A 16 -27.63 29.74 -36.29
N PRO A 17 -26.36 29.49 -36.67
CA PRO A 17 -25.39 28.90 -35.74
C PRO A 17 -25.05 29.92 -34.65
N ALA A 18 -25.25 29.50 -33.38
CA ALA A 18 -24.89 30.29 -32.23
C ALA A 18 -23.36 30.44 -32.12
N GLN A 19 -22.88 31.70 -32.14
CA GLN A 19 -21.47 32.02 -31.88
C GLN A 19 -21.11 31.65 -30.45
N PRO A 20 -19.98 30.97 -30.20
CA PRO A 20 -19.54 30.63 -28.84
C PRO A 20 -19.13 31.91 -28.11
N ALA A 21 -19.83 32.21 -27.03
CA ALA A 21 -19.55 33.37 -26.20
C ALA A 21 -18.12 33.27 -25.61
N ARG A 22 -17.34 34.35 -25.72
CA ARG A 22 -15.95 34.49 -25.22
C ARG A 22 -15.75 34.10 -23.73
N ARG A 23 -16.82 33.93 -22.97
CA ARG A 23 -16.79 33.53 -21.57
C ARG A 23 -16.53 32.04 -21.34
N SER A 24 -16.70 31.19 -22.35
CA SER A 24 -16.47 29.72 -22.20
C SER A 24 -14.99 29.34 -22.29
N MET A 25 -14.12 30.12 -22.90
CA MET A 25 -12.69 29.83 -22.99
C MET A 25 -11.96 29.99 -21.66
N LEU A 26 -12.41 30.91 -20.78
CA LEU A 26 -11.76 31.09 -19.47
C LEU A 26 -12.01 29.92 -18.51
N LYS A 27 -13.12 29.20 -18.68
CA LYS A 27 -13.43 28.00 -17.85
C LYS A 27 -12.65 26.76 -18.26
N LEU A 28 -12.25 26.63 -19.52
CA LEU A 28 -11.45 25.52 -20.03
C LEU A 28 -9.99 25.60 -19.57
N VAL A 29 -9.43 26.81 -19.46
CA VAL A 29 -8.05 27.00 -18.98
C VAL A 29 -7.95 26.73 -17.48
N GLY A 30 -8.96 27.16 -16.68
CA GLY A 30 -8.98 26.90 -15.24
C GLY A 30 -9.17 25.42 -14.87
N GLY A 31 -9.96 24.68 -15.66
CA GLY A 31 -10.21 23.24 -15.43
C GLY A 31 -9.00 22.36 -15.78
N GLY A 32 -8.20 22.74 -16.77
CA GLY A 32 -7.02 22.00 -17.20
C GLY A 32 -5.88 22.02 -16.17
N VAL A 33 -5.67 23.16 -15.50
CA VAL A 33 -4.61 23.31 -14.50
C VAL A 33 -4.92 22.52 -13.22
N LEU A 34 -6.19 22.46 -12.81
CA LEU A 34 -6.59 21.66 -11.63
C LEU A 34 -6.53 20.16 -11.89
N ALA A 35 -6.82 19.71 -13.12
CA ALA A 35 -6.74 18.30 -13.49
C ALA A 35 -5.29 17.79 -13.54
N THR A 36 -4.34 18.62 -13.99
CA THR A 36 -2.92 18.25 -14.04
C THR A 36 -2.28 18.21 -12.65
N ALA A 37 -2.68 19.11 -11.74
CA ALA A 37 -2.21 19.09 -10.35
C ALA A 37 -2.73 17.85 -9.59
N GLY A 38 -3.97 17.44 -9.82
CA GLY A 38 -4.55 16.22 -9.23
C GLY A 38 -3.90 14.93 -9.74
N ALA A 39 -3.65 14.84 -11.05
CA ALA A 39 -3.00 13.66 -11.65
C ALA A 39 -1.55 13.50 -11.21
N GLY A 40 -0.80 14.60 -11.03
CA GLY A 40 0.57 14.56 -10.51
C GLY A 40 0.64 14.09 -9.07
N GLY A 41 -0.25 14.55 -8.20
CA GLY A 41 -0.29 14.17 -6.79
C GLY A 41 -0.62 12.68 -6.58
N VAL A 42 -1.60 12.15 -7.30
CA VAL A 42 -1.98 10.74 -7.26
C VAL A 42 -0.86 9.85 -7.79
N GLY A 43 -0.18 10.25 -8.87
CA GLY A 43 0.93 9.50 -9.44
C GLY A 43 2.12 9.38 -8.48
N LEU A 44 2.53 10.47 -7.84
CA LEU A 44 3.63 10.48 -6.86
C LEU A 44 3.30 9.64 -5.63
N TRP A 45 2.07 9.72 -5.13
CA TRP A 45 1.62 8.91 -4.00
C TRP A 45 1.62 7.41 -4.34
N ALA A 46 1.11 7.03 -5.52
CA ALA A 46 1.07 5.63 -5.97
C ALA A 46 2.49 5.04 -6.12
N VAL A 47 3.43 5.80 -6.68
CA VAL A 47 4.84 5.38 -6.81
C VAL A 47 5.49 5.22 -5.43
N GLY A 48 5.24 6.14 -4.50
CA GLY A 48 5.75 6.07 -3.14
C GLY A 48 5.22 4.84 -2.39
N SER A 49 3.93 4.58 -2.47
CA SER A 49 3.30 3.41 -1.86
C SER A 49 3.80 2.08 -2.43
N PHE A 50 4.00 2.02 -3.76
CA PHE A 50 4.56 0.82 -4.40
C PHE A 50 6.00 0.55 -3.98
N ARG A 51 6.83 1.59 -3.90
CA ARG A 51 8.23 1.46 -3.44
C ARG A 51 8.30 1.01 -1.98
N ALA A 52 7.47 1.56 -1.11
CA ALA A 52 7.40 1.16 0.29
C ALA A 52 6.97 -0.31 0.43
N TYR A 53 5.95 -0.74 -0.32
CA TYR A 53 5.53 -2.13 -0.38
C TYR A 53 6.65 -3.05 -0.87
N ALA A 54 7.31 -2.71 -1.97
CA ALA A 54 8.42 -3.50 -2.52
C ALA A 54 9.59 -3.61 -1.53
N ALA A 55 9.94 -2.53 -0.83
CA ALA A 55 10.99 -2.52 0.18
C ALA A 55 10.65 -3.38 1.40
N GLU A 56 9.38 -3.43 1.81
CA GLU A 56 8.91 -4.27 2.93
C GLU A 56 8.93 -5.76 2.58
N HIS A 57 8.83 -6.13 1.29
CA HIS A 57 8.86 -7.52 0.82
C HIS A 57 10.23 -7.96 0.30
N ASP A 58 11.23 -7.09 0.36
CA ASP A 58 12.60 -7.39 -0.05
C ASP A 58 13.38 -8.11 1.07
N LEU A 59 13.29 -9.44 1.07
CA LEU A 59 13.95 -10.29 2.08
C LEU A 59 15.48 -10.32 1.95
N THR A 60 16.05 -9.77 0.87
CA THR A 60 17.51 -9.66 0.70
C THR A 60 18.12 -8.64 1.68
N ARG A 61 17.30 -7.79 2.29
CA ARG A 61 17.71 -6.81 3.29
C ARG A 61 18.08 -7.43 4.64
N VAL A 62 17.73 -8.68 4.90
CA VAL A 62 18.18 -9.41 6.10
C VAL A 62 19.70 -9.59 6.06
N GLY A 63 20.40 -9.08 7.07
CA GLY A 63 21.86 -9.16 7.16
C GLY A 63 22.61 -8.05 6.40
N GLN A 64 21.94 -6.92 6.10
CA GLN A 64 22.55 -5.77 5.44
C GLN A 64 22.95 -4.63 6.42
N GLY A 65 23.11 -4.95 7.69
CA GLY A 65 23.54 -4.02 8.73
C GLY A 65 22.47 -3.60 9.72
N ASP A 66 21.19 -3.55 9.28
CA ASP A 66 20.07 -3.24 10.15
C ASP A 66 19.56 -4.48 10.87
N ILE A 67 19.06 -4.32 12.10
CA ILE A 67 18.25 -5.33 12.77
C ILE A 67 16.99 -5.57 11.93
N ALA A 68 16.67 -6.83 11.61
CA ALA A 68 15.51 -7.15 10.79
C ALA A 68 14.46 -7.94 11.60
N ILE A 69 13.21 -7.46 11.55
CA ILE A 69 12.05 -8.19 12.07
C ILE A 69 11.25 -8.67 10.86
N VAL A 70 11.24 -9.98 10.63
CA VAL A 70 10.56 -10.58 9.47
C VAL A 70 9.29 -11.28 9.90
N GLN A 71 8.14 -10.82 9.41
CA GLN A 71 6.87 -11.49 9.61
C GLN A 71 6.63 -12.54 8.54
N ILE A 72 6.38 -13.78 8.94
CA ILE A 72 5.85 -14.82 8.06
C ILE A 72 4.34 -14.59 7.93
N HIS A 73 3.91 -14.19 6.74
CA HIS A 73 2.58 -13.65 6.47
C HIS A 73 1.84 -14.45 5.41
N ASP A 74 0.56 -14.68 5.64
CA ASP A 74 -0.39 -15.16 4.65
C ASP A 74 -1.49 -14.08 4.50
N PRO A 75 -1.66 -13.47 3.33
CA PRO A 75 -2.68 -12.43 3.11
C PRO A 75 -4.12 -12.90 3.35
N GLN A 76 -4.37 -14.21 3.25
CA GLN A 76 -5.69 -14.79 3.48
C GLN A 76 -5.95 -15.14 4.96
N CYS A 77 -4.94 -15.00 5.82
CA CYS A 77 -5.03 -15.34 7.24
C CYS A 77 -5.39 -14.09 8.08
N PRO A 78 -6.59 -14.01 8.69
CA PRO A 78 -6.97 -12.86 9.52
C PRO A 78 -6.04 -12.62 10.72
N THR A 79 -5.50 -13.69 11.30
CA THR A 79 -4.57 -13.61 12.44
C THR A 79 -3.21 -13.04 12.00
N CYS A 80 -2.75 -13.34 10.78
CA CYS A 80 -1.54 -12.73 10.20
C CYS A 80 -1.71 -11.22 10.02
N THR A 81 -2.86 -10.80 9.49
CA THR A 81 -3.20 -9.38 9.34
C THR A 81 -3.29 -8.67 10.69
N ALA A 82 -3.87 -9.32 11.70
CA ALA A 82 -3.93 -8.79 13.06
C ALA A 82 -2.52 -8.65 13.65
N LEU A 83 -1.66 -9.66 13.52
CA LEU A 83 -0.26 -9.60 13.98
C LEU A 83 0.50 -8.47 13.27
N GLN A 84 0.35 -8.32 11.95
CA GLN A 84 0.97 -7.24 11.18
C GLN A 84 0.59 -5.85 11.72
N LYS A 85 -0.68 -5.65 12.04
CA LYS A 85 -1.16 -4.40 12.66
C LYS A 85 -0.50 -4.14 14.01
N GLN A 86 -0.39 -5.16 14.86
CA GLN A 86 0.25 -5.04 16.18
C GLN A 86 1.76 -4.78 16.05
N THR A 87 2.43 -5.48 15.13
CA THR A 87 3.86 -5.30 14.85
C THR A 87 4.16 -3.88 14.38
N ARG A 88 3.40 -3.37 13.40
CA ARG A 88 3.56 -1.99 12.93
C ARG A 88 3.26 -0.95 14.02
N ALA A 89 2.31 -1.22 14.92
CA ALA A 89 2.04 -0.35 16.05
C ALA A 89 3.19 -0.35 17.06
N ALA A 90 3.77 -1.51 17.34
CA ALA A 90 4.93 -1.65 18.22
C ALA A 90 6.19 -0.96 17.67
N LEU A 91 6.37 -0.94 16.34
CA LEU A 91 7.55 -0.38 15.68
C LEU A 91 7.56 1.15 15.60
N ARG A 92 6.44 1.82 15.85
CA ARG A 92 6.37 3.31 15.82
C ARG A 92 7.36 3.98 16.79
N ASP A 93 7.68 3.29 17.89
CA ASP A 93 8.62 3.79 18.89
C ASP A 93 10.09 3.58 18.46
N PHE A 94 10.32 2.96 17.29
CA PHE A 94 11.63 2.57 16.77
C PHE A 94 11.95 3.16 15.39
N ASP A 95 11.16 4.11 14.87
CA ASP A 95 11.25 4.64 13.49
C ASP A 95 12.65 5.13 13.10
N ASP A 96 13.46 5.64 14.06
CA ASP A 96 14.81 6.15 13.81
C ASP A 96 15.92 5.20 14.34
N CYS A 97 15.59 3.94 14.62
CA CYS A 97 16.43 3.10 15.46
C CYS A 97 17.18 1.95 14.75
N GLY A 98 17.28 1.95 13.42
CA GLY A 98 17.98 0.88 12.67
C GLY A 98 17.29 -0.47 12.73
N ILE A 99 15.96 -0.49 12.93
CA ILE A 99 15.13 -1.69 12.82
C ILE A 99 14.37 -1.65 11.51
N THR A 100 14.58 -2.66 10.67
CA THR A 100 13.85 -2.86 9.42
C THR A 100 12.74 -3.91 9.62
N TYR A 101 11.52 -3.57 9.25
CA TYR A 101 10.40 -4.52 9.21
C TYR A 101 10.23 -5.08 7.80
N LEU A 102 10.17 -6.41 7.69
CA LEU A 102 10.02 -7.14 6.44
C LEU A 102 8.86 -8.15 6.52
N VAL A 103 8.28 -8.45 5.36
CA VAL A 103 7.17 -9.41 5.23
C VAL A 103 7.54 -10.51 4.25
N ALA A 104 7.65 -11.73 4.76
CA ALA A 104 7.76 -12.94 3.97
C ALA A 104 6.35 -13.47 3.66
N ASP A 105 5.78 -13.06 2.54
CA ASP A 105 4.48 -13.53 2.04
C ASP A 105 4.61 -14.95 1.52
N ILE A 106 4.03 -15.92 2.21
CA ILE A 106 4.11 -17.34 1.86
C ILE A 106 3.36 -17.72 0.58
N THR A 107 2.57 -16.83 0.02
CA THR A 107 1.94 -17.03 -1.30
C THR A 107 2.91 -16.75 -2.45
N THR A 108 4.05 -16.11 -2.17
CA THR A 108 5.13 -15.89 -3.12
C THR A 108 6.21 -16.97 -3.03
N PRO A 109 6.93 -17.27 -4.12
CA PRO A 109 8.04 -18.25 -4.09
C PRO A 109 9.11 -17.91 -3.05
N ASP A 110 9.50 -16.63 -2.96
CA ASP A 110 10.58 -16.17 -2.07
C ASP A 110 10.16 -16.22 -0.60
N GLY A 111 8.96 -15.75 -0.25
CA GLY A 111 8.45 -15.81 1.10
C GLY A 111 8.23 -17.26 1.56
N ALA A 112 7.70 -18.13 0.68
CA ALA A 112 7.56 -19.54 0.98
C ALA A 112 8.93 -20.24 1.17
N ALA A 113 9.93 -19.90 0.37
CA ALA A 113 11.30 -20.42 0.52
C ALA A 113 11.93 -19.94 1.83
N PHE A 114 11.72 -18.68 2.21
CA PHE A 114 12.20 -18.09 3.44
C PHE A 114 11.58 -18.79 4.67
N ALA A 115 10.26 -18.98 4.69
CA ALA A 115 9.57 -19.69 5.77
C ALA A 115 10.08 -21.13 5.92
N ARG A 116 10.27 -21.86 4.82
CA ARG A 116 10.84 -23.23 4.83
C ARG A 116 12.27 -23.27 5.35
N LYS A 117 13.12 -22.33 4.93
CA LYS A 117 14.52 -22.21 5.39
C LYS A 117 14.58 -22.12 6.91
N HIS A 118 13.70 -21.35 7.52
CA HIS A 118 13.66 -21.13 8.96
C HIS A 118 12.73 -22.13 9.70
N ARG A 119 12.06 -23.05 8.97
CA ARG A 119 11.16 -24.07 9.52
C ARG A 119 10.01 -23.50 10.36
N VAL A 120 9.45 -22.41 9.90
CA VAL A 120 8.34 -21.72 10.57
C VAL A 120 7.10 -21.65 9.67
N SER A 121 5.95 -21.53 10.31
CA SER A 121 4.66 -21.31 9.65
C SER A 121 4.23 -19.84 9.76
N ASN A 122 3.09 -19.49 9.16
CA ASN A 122 2.48 -18.18 9.28
C ASN A 122 2.21 -17.78 10.76
N VAL A 123 1.86 -16.52 11.00
CA VAL A 123 1.67 -15.92 12.35
C VAL A 123 2.95 -16.02 13.19
N THR A 124 4.10 -15.81 12.59
CA THR A 124 5.42 -15.86 13.25
C THR A 124 6.22 -14.60 12.91
N LEU A 125 6.95 -14.07 13.90
CA LEU A 125 7.98 -13.06 13.71
C LEU A 125 9.35 -13.68 13.97
N LEU A 126 10.29 -13.41 13.09
CA LEU A 126 11.71 -13.80 13.21
C LEU A 126 12.52 -12.54 13.45
N LEU A 127 13.35 -12.54 14.49
CA LEU A 127 14.16 -11.41 14.92
C LEU A 127 15.63 -11.68 14.59
N PHE A 128 16.18 -10.91 13.66
CA PHE A 128 17.55 -11.03 13.17
C PHE A 128 18.40 -9.85 13.63
N ASP A 129 19.70 -10.10 13.84
CA ASP A 129 20.67 -9.04 13.98
C ASP A 129 21.08 -8.41 12.64
N GLY A 130 21.96 -7.40 12.67
CA GLY A 130 22.47 -6.74 11.47
C GLY A 130 23.32 -7.65 10.56
N ALA A 131 23.83 -8.77 11.06
CA ALA A 131 24.56 -9.78 10.29
C ALA A 131 23.63 -10.85 9.66
N GLY A 132 22.33 -10.81 9.96
CA GLY A 132 21.34 -11.78 9.48
C GLY A 132 21.31 -13.07 10.27
N GLN A 133 21.84 -13.09 11.49
CA GLN A 133 21.66 -14.22 12.41
C GLN A 133 20.30 -14.14 13.10
N LEU A 134 19.58 -15.25 13.12
CA LEU A 134 18.32 -15.37 13.84
C LEU A 134 18.60 -15.53 15.33
N HIS A 135 18.09 -14.61 16.15
CA HIS A 135 18.24 -14.62 17.62
C HIS A 135 16.99 -15.06 18.33
N ASP A 136 15.81 -14.68 17.84
CA ASP A 136 14.55 -15.00 18.52
C ASP A 136 13.40 -15.23 17.53
N THR A 137 12.36 -15.94 18.00
CA THR A 137 11.17 -16.27 17.23
C THR A 137 9.93 -16.10 18.08
N VAL A 138 9.05 -15.20 17.66
CA VAL A 138 7.77 -14.92 18.33
C VAL A 138 6.64 -15.59 17.56
N HIS A 139 5.92 -16.50 18.20
CA HIS A 139 4.80 -17.21 17.62
C HIS A 139 3.45 -16.67 18.09
N GLY A 140 2.49 -16.68 17.19
CA GLY A 140 1.12 -16.32 17.49
C GLY A 140 0.87 -14.80 17.54
N LEU A 141 -0.40 -14.44 17.76
CA LEU A 141 -0.81 -13.05 17.89
C LEU A 141 -0.37 -12.49 19.25
N GLN A 142 0.39 -11.42 19.20
CA GLN A 142 0.85 -10.66 20.37
C GLN A 142 0.29 -9.22 20.32
N GLN A 143 0.14 -8.59 21.48
CA GLN A 143 -0.24 -7.17 21.57
C GLN A 143 0.96 -6.26 21.29
N ALA A 144 0.69 -5.05 20.76
CA ALA A 144 1.74 -4.10 20.41
C ALA A 144 2.69 -3.77 21.57
N SER A 145 2.16 -3.63 22.79
CA SER A 145 2.97 -3.35 23.98
C SER A 145 3.94 -4.50 24.34
N GLN A 146 3.53 -5.75 24.13
CA GLN A 146 4.38 -6.93 24.35
C GLN A 146 5.46 -7.00 23.28
N LEU A 147 5.09 -6.78 22.01
CA LEU A 147 6.03 -6.74 20.89
C LEU A 147 7.06 -5.62 21.06
N ALA A 148 6.65 -4.42 21.50
CA ALA A 148 7.56 -3.31 21.75
C ALA A 148 8.62 -3.67 22.81
N GLN A 149 8.22 -4.36 23.90
CA GLN A 149 9.16 -4.85 24.91
C GLN A 149 10.13 -5.88 24.33
N THR A 150 9.61 -6.83 23.54
CA THR A 150 10.45 -7.85 22.87
C THR A 150 11.45 -7.21 21.91
N PHE A 151 11.02 -6.22 21.11
CA PHE A 151 11.89 -5.52 20.16
C PHE A 151 12.95 -4.67 20.87
N ALA A 152 12.59 -4.02 21.99
CA ALA A 152 13.54 -3.29 22.80
C ALA A 152 14.59 -4.20 23.42
N ALA A 153 14.18 -5.35 23.96
CA ALA A 153 15.10 -6.36 24.52
C ALA A 153 16.02 -6.94 23.44
N HIS A 154 15.47 -7.28 22.27
CA HIS A 154 16.26 -7.78 21.14
C HIS A 154 17.28 -6.75 20.68
N LYS A 155 16.86 -5.48 20.49
CA LYS A 155 17.78 -4.40 20.11
C LYS A 155 18.90 -4.21 21.12
N ALA A 156 18.61 -4.27 22.42
CA ALA A 156 19.63 -4.14 23.47
C ALA A 156 20.62 -5.30 23.48
N ALA A 157 20.23 -6.49 22.99
CA ALA A 157 21.08 -7.66 22.95
C ALA A 157 21.99 -7.74 21.71
N VAL A 158 21.60 -7.13 20.59
CA VAL A 158 22.27 -7.29 19.29
C VAL A 158 22.69 -5.97 18.61
N GLY A 159 22.32 -4.83 19.20
CA GLY A 159 22.61 -3.47 18.70
C GLY A 159 23.92 -2.88 19.17
#